data_9fd1439f3b10b6ed148ba33a4b61cb80
#
_entry.id   9fd1439f3b10b6ed148ba33a4b61cb80
#
_cell.length_a   1.000
_cell.length_b   1.000
_cell.length_c   1.000
_cell.angle_alpha   90.00
_cell.angle_beta   90.00
_cell.angle_gamma   90.00
#
_symmetry.space_group_name_H-M   'P 1'
#
loop_
_entity.id
_entity.type
_entity.pdbx_description
1 polymer ?
#
loop_
_entity_poly.entity_id
_entity_poly.type
_entity_poly.pdbx_seq_one_letter_code
_entity_poly.pdbx_strand_id
1 'polypeptide(L)'
;MRSSYRRTVLLAAASGLLAITGLAGSRLLAGEDGGVAVSIVETELAARDAAIGAWSNALRVDPESALALAQLGGLHLQRARETGDEADYSKAEDYARRSLALRVTRNAKSYVTLANALVAQHRFVEAEVAAHSAVRYDPSVPEYSSLLAEIRMELGDYAGARAIFQRLYPFQAIPSVGPRLARWEELNGNPEAARRILERVSKAV
;
A
#
# COMPACT_ATOMS: atom_id res chain seq x y z
N MET A 1 -27.43 35.14 11.93
CA MET A 1 -26.61 34.14 12.59
C MET A 1 -26.40 32.94 11.68
N ARG A 2 -25.57 33.07 10.67
CA ARG A 2 -25.13 31.96 9.78
C ARG A 2 -23.79 32.40 9.21
N SER A 3 -22.69 32.08 9.86
CA SER A 3 -21.33 32.13 9.28
C SER A 3 -20.30 31.81 10.36
N SER A 4 -20.02 30.55 10.61
CA SER A 4 -18.77 30.17 11.30
C SER A 4 -18.43 28.68 11.19
N TYR A 5 -19.05 27.90 10.28
CA TYR A 5 -18.79 26.47 10.15
C TYR A 5 -17.95 26.05 8.92
N ARG A 6 -17.34 27.02 8.22
CA ARG A 6 -16.60 26.74 6.96
C ARG A 6 -15.08 26.84 7.03
N ARG A 7 -14.48 26.98 8.22
CA ARG A 7 -13.01 27.19 8.32
C ARG A 7 -12.22 26.15 9.11
N THR A 8 -12.83 25.09 9.60
CA THR A 8 -12.13 24.11 10.46
C THR A 8 -11.92 22.73 9.82
N VAL A 9 -12.29 22.51 8.55
CA VAL A 9 -12.18 21.20 7.88
C VAL A 9 -10.96 21.06 6.97
N LEU A 10 -10.15 22.12 6.80
CA LEU A 10 -9.06 22.14 5.79
C LEU A 10 -7.65 21.89 6.36
N LEU A 11 -7.49 21.43 7.60
CA LEU A 11 -6.17 21.21 8.20
C LEU A 11 -5.92 19.81 8.75
N ALA A 12 -6.79 18.85 8.49
CA ALA A 12 -6.63 17.46 8.96
C ALA A 12 -6.21 16.45 7.86
N ALA A 13 -6.10 16.88 6.61
CA ALA A 13 -5.83 15.96 5.49
C ALA A 13 -4.33 15.67 5.22
N ALA A 14 -3.42 16.34 5.92
CA ALA A 14 -1.98 16.24 5.60
C ALA A 14 -1.18 15.30 6.52
N SER A 15 -1.80 14.63 7.49
CA SER A 15 -1.05 13.84 8.49
C SER A 15 -1.37 12.35 8.50
N GLY A 16 -2.17 11.83 7.57
CA GLY A 16 -2.67 10.46 7.60
C GLY A 16 -1.90 9.42 6.78
N LEU A 17 -0.83 9.80 6.11
CA LEU A 17 -0.08 8.87 5.22
C LEU A 17 1.19 8.28 5.86
N LEU A 18 1.44 8.56 7.13
CA LEU A 18 2.57 7.97 7.87
C LEU A 18 2.06 6.91 8.82
N ALA A 19 2.53 5.70 8.61
CA ALA A 19 2.51 4.58 9.55
C ALA A 19 1.34 3.58 9.47
N ILE A 20 1.11 2.97 8.30
CA ILE A 20 0.66 1.59 8.29
C ILE A 20 1.64 0.77 7.46
N THR A 21 2.88 0.80 7.87
CA THR A 21 3.88 -0.19 7.46
C THR A 21 4.32 -0.91 8.71
N GLY A 22 3.97 -2.19 8.82
CA GLY A 22 4.66 -3.14 9.67
C GLY A 22 4.73 -2.75 11.16
N LEU A 23 3.62 -2.70 11.87
CA LEU A 23 3.63 -2.93 13.31
C LEU A 23 3.76 -4.44 13.57
N ALA A 24 4.85 -5.02 13.09
CA ALA A 24 5.45 -6.13 13.79
C ALA A 24 6.18 -5.52 15.00
N GLY A 25 5.49 -5.49 16.14
CA GLY A 25 6.08 -5.44 17.46
C GLY A 25 7.04 -4.32 17.78
N SER A 26 6.63 -3.05 17.76
CA SER A 26 7.36 -2.02 18.52
C SER A 26 6.79 -1.89 19.93
N ARG A 27 7.09 -2.83 20.80
CA ARG A 27 7.17 -2.54 22.23
C ARG A 27 8.49 -1.81 22.45
N LEU A 28 8.42 -0.49 22.45
CA LEU A 28 9.45 0.37 23.05
C LEU A 28 9.42 0.14 24.56
N LEU A 29 10.12 -0.90 25.02
CA LEU A 29 10.66 -0.95 26.35
C LEU A 29 12.09 -0.40 26.25
N ALA A 30 12.33 0.73 26.88
CA ALA A 30 13.67 1.27 27.06
C ALA A 30 14.49 0.27 27.88
N GLY A 31 15.44 -0.44 27.25
CA GLY A 31 16.36 -1.38 27.90
C GLY A 31 16.80 -2.45 26.90
N GLU A 32 18.04 -2.46 26.50
CA GLU A 32 18.81 -3.50 25.77
C GLU A 32 18.25 -4.01 24.41
N ASP A 33 16.96 -3.89 24.09
CA ASP A 33 16.36 -4.40 22.86
C ASP A 33 16.53 -3.47 21.62
N GLY A 34 16.99 -2.25 21.78
CA GLY A 34 17.17 -1.31 20.69
C GLY A 34 18.19 -1.80 19.63
N GLY A 35 19.21 -2.50 20.06
CA GLY A 35 20.26 -3.05 19.20
C GLY A 35 19.76 -4.18 18.29
N VAL A 36 18.85 -5.03 18.81
CA VAL A 36 18.28 -6.15 18.05
C VAL A 36 17.30 -5.65 16.99
N ALA A 37 16.44 -4.70 17.32
CA ALA A 37 15.47 -4.13 16.38
C ALA A 37 16.16 -3.39 15.23
N VAL A 38 17.19 -2.59 15.51
CA VAL A 38 17.99 -1.89 14.47
C VAL A 38 18.70 -2.92 13.58
N SER A 39 19.29 -3.97 14.16
CA SER A 39 19.94 -5.04 13.40
C SER A 39 18.99 -5.80 12.46
N ILE A 40 17.74 -6.04 12.88
CA ILE A 40 16.73 -6.69 12.02
C ILE A 40 16.39 -5.80 10.83
N VAL A 41 16.11 -4.51 11.05
CA VAL A 41 15.78 -3.56 9.98
C VAL A 41 16.93 -3.41 8.99
N GLU A 42 18.16 -3.29 9.48
CA GLU A 42 19.35 -3.21 8.63
C GLU A 42 19.53 -4.49 7.80
N THR A 43 19.29 -5.65 8.38
CA THR A 43 19.36 -6.94 7.67
C THR A 43 18.30 -7.05 6.58
N GLU A 44 17.08 -6.61 6.84
CA GLU A 44 15.99 -6.61 5.85
C GLU A 44 16.27 -5.65 4.70
N LEU A 45 16.78 -4.45 4.98
CA LEU A 45 17.18 -3.48 3.96
C LEU A 45 18.33 -4.02 3.10
N ALA A 46 19.36 -4.61 3.71
CA ALA A 46 20.47 -5.22 2.99
C ALA A 46 20.01 -6.38 2.09
N ALA A 47 19.11 -7.23 2.57
CA ALA A 47 18.54 -8.31 1.77
C ALA A 47 17.72 -7.77 0.59
N ARG A 48 17.00 -6.66 0.77
CA ARG A 48 16.25 -6.00 -0.29
C ARG A 48 17.17 -5.39 -1.34
N ASP A 49 18.24 -4.71 -0.92
CA ASP A 49 19.21 -4.14 -1.85
C ASP A 49 19.94 -5.22 -2.65
N ALA A 50 20.25 -6.36 -2.01
CA ALA A 50 20.77 -7.53 -2.71
C ALA A 50 19.79 -8.08 -3.75
N ALA A 51 18.49 -8.16 -3.41
CA ALA A 51 17.45 -8.59 -4.35
C ALA A 51 17.28 -7.61 -5.52
N ILE A 52 17.34 -6.29 -5.27
CA ILE A 52 17.33 -5.26 -6.32
C ILE A 52 18.55 -5.45 -7.23
N GLY A 53 19.73 -5.68 -6.68
CA GLY A 53 20.94 -5.97 -7.46
C GLY A 53 20.79 -7.21 -8.34
N ALA A 54 20.26 -8.30 -7.80
CA ALA A 54 20.03 -9.55 -8.54
C ALA A 54 19.06 -9.36 -9.72
N TRP A 55 17.91 -8.71 -9.48
CA TRP A 55 16.92 -8.46 -10.53
C TRP A 55 17.40 -7.41 -11.55
N SER A 56 18.20 -6.44 -11.14
CA SER A 56 18.84 -5.48 -12.06
C SER A 56 19.84 -6.20 -12.99
N ASN A 57 20.57 -7.17 -12.47
CA ASN A 57 21.45 -8.03 -13.29
C ASN A 57 20.65 -8.89 -14.27
N ALA A 58 19.53 -9.48 -13.82
CA ALA A 58 18.66 -10.23 -14.71
C ALA A 58 18.09 -9.36 -15.84
N LEU A 59 17.64 -8.13 -15.53
CA LEU A 59 17.15 -7.17 -16.51
C LEU A 59 18.23 -6.72 -17.49
N ARG A 60 19.51 -6.67 -17.09
CA ARG A 60 20.62 -6.35 -18.00
C ARG A 60 20.87 -7.47 -19.01
N VAL A 61 20.63 -8.74 -18.61
CA VAL A 61 20.75 -9.91 -19.51
C VAL A 61 19.53 -9.99 -20.46
N ASP A 62 18.33 -9.72 -19.93
CA ASP A 62 17.08 -9.70 -20.70
C ASP A 62 16.33 -8.39 -20.44
N PRO A 63 16.59 -7.33 -21.24
CA PRO A 63 15.97 -6.01 -21.06
C PRO A 63 14.43 -5.99 -21.24
N GLU A 64 13.86 -7.01 -21.90
CA GLU A 64 12.42 -7.15 -22.12
C GLU A 64 11.75 -8.13 -21.15
N SER A 65 12.41 -8.47 -20.06
CA SER A 65 11.84 -9.32 -19.01
C SER A 65 10.76 -8.59 -18.20
N ALA A 66 9.51 -8.77 -18.60
CA ALA A 66 8.36 -8.24 -17.84
C ALA A 66 8.36 -8.71 -16.38
N LEU A 67 8.89 -9.91 -16.11
CA LEU A 67 9.01 -10.43 -14.74
C LEU A 67 10.06 -9.65 -13.93
N ALA A 68 11.26 -9.46 -14.49
CA ALA A 68 12.32 -8.71 -13.79
C ALA A 68 11.87 -7.27 -13.48
N LEU A 69 11.22 -6.61 -14.43
CA LEU A 69 10.63 -5.29 -14.25
C LEU A 69 9.56 -5.29 -13.14
N ALA A 70 8.66 -6.28 -13.12
CA ALA A 70 7.65 -6.39 -12.07
C ALA A 70 8.27 -6.57 -10.68
N GLN A 71 9.32 -7.39 -10.56
CA GLN A 71 10.03 -7.61 -9.29
C GLN A 71 10.75 -6.35 -8.83
N LEU A 72 11.47 -5.66 -9.72
CA LEU A 72 12.14 -4.40 -9.42
C LEU A 72 11.14 -3.34 -8.95
N GLY A 73 10.01 -3.20 -9.65
CA GLY A 73 8.95 -2.28 -9.24
C GLY A 73 8.46 -2.56 -7.82
N GLY A 74 8.18 -3.81 -7.48
CA GLY A 74 7.75 -4.21 -6.14
C GLY A 74 8.79 -3.95 -5.07
N LEU A 75 10.06 -4.27 -5.34
CA LEU A 75 11.17 -4.08 -4.41
C LEU A 75 11.43 -2.59 -4.13
N HIS A 76 11.43 -1.74 -5.17
CA HIS A 76 11.57 -0.29 -5.00
C HIS A 76 10.39 0.30 -4.22
N LEU A 77 9.14 -0.13 -4.51
CA LEU A 77 7.97 0.29 -3.74
C LEU A 77 8.10 -0.06 -2.26
N GLN A 78 8.61 -1.25 -1.96
CA GLN A 78 8.79 -1.68 -0.58
C GLN A 78 9.92 -0.90 0.09
N ARG A 79 11.06 -0.68 -0.59
CA ARG A 79 12.16 0.13 -0.07
C ARG A 79 11.73 1.56 0.21
N ALA A 80 10.95 2.17 -0.69
CA ALA A 80 10.37 3.50 -0.48
C ALA A 80 9.54 3.59 0.81
N ARG A 81 8.74 2.56 1.10
CA ARG A 81 7.95 2.50 2.34
C ARG A 81 8.79 2.37 3.60
N GLU A 82 9.93 1.71 3.52
CA GLU A 82 10.82 1.46 4.65
C GLU A 82 11.75 2.65 4.92
N THR A 83 12.23 3.30 3.87
CA THR A 83 13.22 4.38 3.95
C THR A 83 12.62 5.78 3.87
N GLY A 84 11.41 5.92 3.31
CA GLY A 84 10.81 7.22 2.98
C GLY A 84 11.44 7.88 1.75
N ASP A 85 12.26 7.18 0.95
CA ASP A 85 12.90 7.75 -0.24
C ASP A 85 11.87 7.89 -1.38
N GLU A 86 11.53 9.13 -1.71
CA GLU A 86 10.58 9.46 -2.77
C GLU A 86 11.07 9.00 -4.17
N ALA A 87 12.39 8.96 -4.39
CA ALA A 87 12.94 8.49 -5.66
C ALA A 87 12.61 7.03 -5.94
N ASP A 88 12.42 6.22 -4.91
CA ASP A 88 12.04 4.83 -5.08
C ASP A 88 10.58 4.64 -5.47
N TYR A 89 9.66 5.56 -5.11
CA TYR A 89 8.30 5.54 -5.67
C TYR A 89 8.31 5.82 -7.17
N SER A 90 9.15 6.76 -7.64
CA SER A 90 9.29 7.05 -9.06
C SER A 90 9.89 5.86 -9.83
N LYS A 91 10.88 5.17 -9.26
CA LYS A 91 11.44 3.94 -9.85
C LYS A 91 10.39 2.80 -9.88
N ALA A 92 9.63 2.65 -8.81
CA ALA A 92 8.56 1.66 -8.75
C ALA A 92 7.51 1.89 -9.85
N GLU A 93 7.13 3.16 -10.09
CA GLU A 93 6.23 3.54 -11.19
C GLU A 93 6.83 3.20 -12.55
N ASP A 94 8.09 3.62 -12.82
CA ASP A 94 8.74 3.35 -14.12
C ASP A 94 8.80 1.84 -14.42
N TYR A 95 9.29 1.05 -13.48
CA TYR A 95 9.39 -0.39 -13.66
C TYR A 95 8.03 -1.06 -13.84
N ALA A 96 7.00 -0.63 -13.08
CA ALA A 96 5.66 -1.17 -13.23
C ALA A 96 5.08 -0.83 -14.62
N ARG A 97 5.21 0.42 -15.10
CA ARG A 97 4.76 0.83 -16.44
C ARG A 97 5.47 0.06 -17.55
N ARG A 98 6.77 -0.11 -17.46
CA ARG A 98 7.55 -0.90 -18.43
C ARG A 98 7.14 -2.36 -18.42
N SER A 99 6.94 -2.96 -17.25
CA SER A 99 6.43 -4.33 -17.14
C SER A 99 5.05 -4.48 -17.79
N LEU A 100 4.16 -3.50 -17.59
CA LEU A 100 2.82 -3.50 -18.18
C LEU A 100 2.83 -3.28 -19.70
N ALA A 101 3.78 -2.51 -20.23
CA ALA A 101 3.96 -2.33 -21.67
C ALA A 101 4.33 -3.65 -22.36
N LEU A 102 5.12 -4.50 -21.71
CA LEU A 102 5.52 -5.80 -22.24
C LEU A 102 4.47 -6.89 -22.00
N ARG A 103 3.77 -6.83 -20.87
CA ARG A 103 2.77 -7.82 -20.49
C ARG A 103 1.59 -7.16 -19.78
N VAL A 104 0.47 -7.02 -20.47
CA VAL A 104 -0.77 -6.46 -19.93
C VAL A 104 -1.54 -7.48 -19.07
N THR A 105 -1.63 -8.74 -19.54
CA THR A 105 -2.39 -9.81 -18.87
C THR A 105 -1.52 -10.64 -17.94
N ARG A 106 -2.12 -11.28 -16.93
CA ARG A 106 -1.40 -12.06 -15.90
C ARG A 106 -0.29 -11.26 -15.20
N ASN A 107 -0.52 -9.97 -15.02
CA ASN A 107 0.43 -9.01 -14.44
C ASN A 107 -0.24 -8.08 -13.43
N ALA A 108 -1.24 -8.60 -12.71
CA ALA A 108 -2.01 -7.83 -11.74
C ALA A 108 -1.11 -7.17 -10.67
N LYS A 109 -0.02 -7.83 -10.27
CA LYS A 109 0.94 -7.27 -9.30
C LYS A 109 1.58 -5.96 -9.79
N SER A 110 1.91 -5.84 -11.09
CA SER A 110 2.45 -4.58 -11.63
C SER A 110 1.41 -3.47 -11.62
N TYR A 111 0.13 -3.76 -11.83
CA TYR A 111 -0.93 -2.77 -11.64
C TYR A 111 -1.05 -2.33 -10.18
N VAL A 112 -0.93 -3.24 -9.21
CA VAL A 112 -0.92 -2.91 -7.78
C VAL A 112 0.29 -2.06 -7.41
N THR A 113 1.47 -2.40 -7.92
CA THR A 113 2.69 -1.61 -7.72
C THR A 113 2.51 -0.20 -8.27
N LEU A 114 2.01 -0.08 -9.50
CA LEU A 114 1.72 1.20 -10.13
C LEU A 114 0.71 2.02 -9.30
N ALA A 115 -0.40 1.41 -8.90
CA ALA A 115 -1.41 2.10 -8.10
C ALA A 115 -0.84 2.62 -6.78
N ASN A 116 -0.07 1.80 -6.05
CA ASN A 116 0.54 2.23 -4.79
C ASN A 116 1.60 3.33 -4.98
N ALA A 117 2.42 3.26 -6.05
CA ALA A 117 3.39 4.30 -6.36
C ALA A 117 2.69 5.64 -6.69
N LEU A 118 1.58 5.59 -7.42
CA LEU A 118 0.77 6.76 -7.75
C LEU A 118 0.04 7.34 -6.52
N VAL A 119 -0.46 6.49 -5.61
CA VAL A 119 -1.04 6.91 -4.32
C VAL A 119 -0.01 7.68 -3.50
N ALA A 120 1.21 7.18 -3.40
CA ALA A 120 2.29 7.85 -2.68
C ALA A 120 2.64 9.24 -3.28
N GLN A 121 2.42 9.40 -4.59
CA GLN A 121 2.59 10.66 -5.32
C GLN A 121 1.31 11.52 -5.36
N HIS A 122 0.25 11.18 -4.61
CA HIS A 122 -1.05 11.86 -4.59
C HIS A 122 -1.77 11.91 -5.96
N ARG A 123 -1.42 11.03 -6.89
CA ARG A 123 -2.04 10.92 -8.23
C ARG A 123 -3.20 9.94 -8.21
N PHE A 124 -4.22 10.24 -7.41
CA PHE A 124 -5.31 9.30 -7.08
C PHE A 124 -6.16 8.88 -8.28
N VAL A 125 -6.41 9.77 -9.24
CA VAL A 125 -7.18 9.43 -10.45
C VAL A 125 -6.49 8.36 -11.28
N GLU A 126 -5.18 8.49 -11.49
CA GLU A 126 -4.40 7.49 -12.22
C GLU A 126 -4.25 6.19 -11.40
N ALA A 127 -4.12 6.32 -10.08
CA ALA A 127 -4.07 5.19 -9.18
C ALA A 127 -5.36 4.35 -9.24
N GLU A 128 -6.54 4.98 -9.33
CA GLU A 128 -7.82 4.28 -9.47
C GLU A 128 -7.86 3.42 -10.74
N VAL A 129 -7.41 3.96 -11.87
CA VAL A 129 -7.35 3.21 -13.15
C VAL A 129 -6.47 1.97 -13.03
N ALA A 130 -5.30 2.12 -12.39
CA ALA A 130 -4.39 1.02 -12.17
C ALA A 130 -4.98 -0.03 -11.19
N ALA A 131 -5.53 0.42 -10.05
CA ALA A 131 -6.15 -0.48 -9.07
C ALA A 131 -7.36 -1.23 -9.65
N HIS A 132 -8.20 -0.54 -10.43
CA HIS A 132 -9.32 -1.17 -11.13
C HIS A 132 -8.83 -2.25 -12.11
N SER A 133 -7.73 -2.00 -12.82
CA SER A 133 -7.13 -3.00 -13.70
C SER A 133 -6.62 -4.22 -12.93
N ALA A 134 -6.00 -4.03 -11.76
CA ALA A 134 -5.58 -5.13 -10.90
C ALA A 134 -6.77 -6.03 -10.50
N VAL A 135 -7.86 -5.43 -10.01
CA VAL A 135 -9.10 -6.15 -9.65
C VAL A 135 -9.69 -6.87 -10.86
N ARG A 136 -9.70 -6.24 -12.03
CA ARG A 136 -10.24 -6.84 -13.27
C ARG A 136 -9.46 -8.08 -13.71
N TYR A 137 -8.13 -8.08 -13.57
CA TYR A 137 -7.29 -9.19 -13.99
C TYR A 137 -7.20 -10.31 -12.96
N ASP A 138 -7.41 -10.00 -11.68
CA ASP A 138 -7.48 -11.01 -10.61
C ASP A 138 -8.47 -10.57 -9.52
N PRO A 139 -9.77 -10.81 -9.73
CA PRO A 139 -10.80 -10.39 -8.79
C PRO A 139 -10.86 -11.24 -7.52
N SER A 140 -10.13 -12.34 -7.47
CA SER A 140 -10.12 -13.26 -6.33
C SER A 140 -9.23 -12.78 -5.17
N VAL A 141 -8.39 -11.76 -5.42
CA VAL A 141 -7.44 -11.22 -4.43
C VAL A 141 -8.07 -10.03 -3.70
N PRO A 142 -8.49 -10.20 -2.43
CA PRO A 142 -9.20 -9.15 -1.67
C PRO A 142 -8.36 -7.89 -1.44
N GLU A 143 -7.04 -8.02 -1.40
CA GLU A 143 -6.09 -6.92 -1.27
C GLU A 143 -6.20 -5.90 -2.41
N TYR A 144 -6.46 -6.35 -3.63
CA TYR A 144 -6.62 -5.45 -4.78
C TYR A 144 -7.89 -4.63 -4.67
N SER A 145 -8.98 -5.27 -4.24
CA SER A 145 -10.24 -4.58 -3.97
C SER A 145 -10.10 -3.60 -2.81
N SER A 146 -9.36 -3.95 -1.75
CA SER A 146 -9.15 -3.05 -0.62
C SER A 146 -8.36 -1.80 -1.00
N LEU A 147 -7.36 -1.94 -1.87
CA LEU A 147 -6.61 -0.80 -2.42
C LEU A 147 -7.51 0.11 -3.26
N LEU A 148 -8.35 -0.47 -4.13
CA LEU A 148 -9.31 0.31 -4.93
C LEU A 148 -10.30 1.07 -4.04
N ALA A 149 -10.81 0.45 -2.97
CA ALA A 149 -11.72 1.10 -2.04
C ALA A 149 -11.05 2.28 -1.31
N GLU A 150 -9.81 2.12 -0.87
CA GLU A 150 -9.02 3.19 -0.24
C GLU A 150 -8.82 4.36 -1.21
N ILE A 151 -8.44 4.10 -2.45
CA ILE A 151 -8.25 5.16 -3.47
C ILE A 151 -9.56 5.90 -3.73
N ARG A 152 -10.70 5.20 -3.78
CA ARG A 152 -12.02 5.83 -3.93
C ARG A 152 -12.38 6.74 -2.77
N MET A 153 -11.99 6.38 -1.54
CA MET A 153 -12.15 7.28 -0.38
C MET A 153 -11.36 8.58 -0.58
N GLU A 154 -10.11 8.49 -1.04
CA GLU A 154 -9.28 9.69 -1.30
C GLU A 154 -9.87 10.57 -2.42
N LEU A 155 -10.56 9.96 -3.39
CA LEU A 155 -11.29 10.68 -4.46
C LEU A 155 -12.66 11.21 -4.04
N GLY A 156 -13.13 10.88 -2.82
CA GLY A 156 -14.46 11.27 -2.32
C GLY A 156 -15.61 10.38 -2.80
N ASP A 157 -15.33 9.29 -3.53
CA ASP A 157 -16.35 8.28 -3.89
C ASP A 157 -16.61 7.34 -2.70
N TYR A 158 -17.23 7.87 -1.66
CA TYR A 158 -17.57 7.10 -0.46
C TYR A 158 -18.61 6.03 -0.73
N ALA A 159 -19.49 6.22 -1.70
CA ALA A 159 -20.51 5.22 -2.07
C ALA A 159 -19.86 3.99 -2.72
N GLY A 160 -18.95 4.21 -3.68
CA GLY A 160 -18.17 3.16 -4.31
C GLY A 160 -17.23 2.44 -3.33
N ALA A 161 -16.57 3.18 -2.46
CA ALA A 161 -15.73 2.61 -1.41
C ALA A 161 -16.53 1.71 -0.45
N ARG A 162 -17.69 2.19 0.02
CA ARG A 162 -18.60 1.42 0.89
C ARG A 162 -18.99 0.07 0.27
N ALA A 163 -19.40 0.09 -0.98
CA ALA A 163 -19.83 -1.12 -1.68
C ALA A 163 -18.71 -2.18 -1.76
N ILE A 164 -17.45 -1.76 -1.83
CA ILE A 164 -16.30 -2.65 -1.82
C ILE A 164 -16.01 -3.12 -0.39
N PHE A 165 -15.91 -2.21 0.58
CA PHE A 165 -15.58 -2.56 1.96
C PHE A 165 -16.60 -3.51 2.58
N GLN A 166 -17.91 -3.38 2.27
CA GLN A 166 -18.92 -4.32 2.72
C GLN A 166 -18.63 -5.77 2.30
N ARG A 167 -18.06 -5.98 1.12
CA ARG A 167 -17.67 -7.32 0.64
C ARG A 167 -16.37 -7.83 1.26
N LEU A 168 -15.57 -6.95 1.85
CA LEU A 168 -14.26 -7.27 2.42
C LEU A 168 -14.29 -7.69 3.89
N TYR A 169 -15.43 -7.58 4.59
CA TYR A 169 -15.52 -8.00 5.99
C TYR A 169 -15.12 -9.46 6.27
N PRO A 170 -15.41 -10.44 5.40
CA PRO A 170 -14.91 -11.80 5.59
C PRO A 170 -13.38 -11.91 5.60
N PHE A 171 -12.68 -10.94 5.01
CA PHE A 171 -11.23 -10.88 4.85
C PHE A 171 -10.54 -9.93 5.83
N GLN A 172 -11.24 -9.44 6.86
CA GLN A 172 -10.76 -8.42 7.80
C GLN A 172 -9.51 -8.81 8.60
N ALA A 173 -9.18 -10.09 8.71
CA ALA A 173 -7.98 -10.56 9.38
C ALA A 173 -6.71 -10.50 8.49
N ILE A 174 -6.86 -10.27 7.18
CA ILE A 174 -5.72 -10.18 6.27
C ILE A 174 -4.96 -8.87 6.55
N PRO A 175 -3.63 -8.91 6.79
CA PRO A 175 -2.84 -7.74 7.18
C PRO A 175 -2.89 -6.57 6.19
N SER A 176 -3.09 -6.84 4.90
CA SER A 176 -3.21 -5.81 3.85
C SER A 176 -4.65 -5.31 3.62
N VAL A 177 -5.66 -5.95 4.22
CA VAL A 177 -7.08 -5.60 4.10
C VAL A 177 -7.60 -4.95 5.38
N GLY A 178 -7.33 -5.57 6.53
CA GLY A 178 -7.89 -5.18 7.82
C GLY A 178 -7.63 -3.71 8.19
N PRO A 179 -6.40 -3.18 8.08
CA PRO A 179 -6.13 -1.79 8.42
C PRO A 179 -6.93 -0.78 7.57
N ARG A 180 -7.11 -1.07 6.27
CA ARG A 180 -7.93 -0.22 5.40
C ARG A 180 -9.41 -0.24 5.79
N LEU A 181 -9.91 -1.43 6.13
CA LEU A 181 -11.28 -1.60 6.61
C LEU A 181 -11.47 -0.94 7.98
N ALA A 182 -10.48 -1.01 8.88
CA ALA A 182 -10.51 -0.34 10.17
C ALA A 182 -10.55 1.19 10.00
N ARG A 183 -9.72 1.76 9.11
CA ARG A 183 -9.78 3.19 8.77
C ARG A 183 -11.15 3.59 8.23
N TRP A 184 -11.75 2.76 7.39
CA TRP A 184 -13.12 2.98 6.91
C TRP A 184 -14.12 3.06 8.05
N GLU A 185 -14.07 2.12 9.00
CA GLU A 185 -14.96 2.11 10.16
C GLU A 185 -14.77 3.35 11.05
N GLU A 186 -13.52 3.74 11.29
CA GLU A 186 -13.19 4.93 12.09
C GLU A 186 -13.77 6.20 11.46
N LEU A 187 -13.59 6.39 10.14
CA LEU A 187 -14.12 7.55 9.41
C LEU A 187 -15.67 7.58 9.38
N ASN A 188 -16.31 6.42 9.54
CA ASN A 188 -17.79 6.34 9.67
C ASN A 188 -18.29 6.42 11.11
N GLY A 189 -17.43 6.75 12.08
CA GLY A 189 -17.82 6.92 13.49
C GLY A 189 -17.93 5.61 14.26
N ASN A 190 -17.33 4.52 13.80
CA ASN A 190 -17.35 3.20 14.43
C ASN A 190 -15.98 2.78 14.98
N PRO A 191 -15.33 3.54 15.92
CA PRO A 191 -13.97 3.26 16.37
C PRO A 191 -13.86 1.89 17.07
N GLU A 192 -14.92 1.42 17.72
CA GLU A 192 -14.93 0.09 18.34
C GLU A 192 -14.89 -1.05 17.30
N ALA A 193 -15.52 -0.86 16.14
CA ALA A 193 -15.40 -1.80 15.04
C ALA A 193 -13.99 -1.81 14.46
N ALA A 194 -13.40 -0.63 14.27
CA ALA A 194 -12.03 -0.46 13.83
C ALA A 194 -11.04 -1.19 14.77
N ARG A 195 -11.16 -0.99 16.08
CA ARG A 195 -10.33 -1.67 17.09
C ARG A 195 -10.44 -3.18 16.99
N ARG A 196 -11.66 -3.74 16.92
CA ARG A 196 -11.87 -5.19 16.78
C ARG A 196 -11.22 -5.77 15.51
N ILE A 197 -11.26 -5.03 14.41
CA ILE A 197 -10.60 -5.44 13.16
C ILE A 197 -9.10 -5.51 13.35
N LEU A 198 -8.48 -4.47 13.93
CA LEU A 198 -7.03 -4.43 14.17
C LEU A 198 -6.57 -5.51 15.15
N GLU A 199 -7.35 -5.83 16.20
CA GLU A 199 -7.08 -6.94 17.10
C GLU A 199 -7.09 -8.30 16.39
N ARG A 200 -7.97 -8.48 15.38
CA ARG A 200 -7.98 -9.71 14.57
C ARG A 200 -6.76 -9.82 13.67
N VAL A 201 -6.35 -8.72 13.05
CA VAL A 201 -5.12 -8.67 12.26
C VAL A 201 -3.92 -9.03 13.12
N SER A 202 -3.80 -8.42 14.31
CA SER A 202 -2.69 -8.69 15.24
C SER A 202 -2.61 -10.14 15.72
N LYS A 203 -3.73 -10.86 15.75
CA LYS A 203 -3.77 -12.30 16.14
C LYS A 203 -3.49 -13.23 14.97
N ALA A 204 -3.53 -12.73 13.72
CA ALA A 204 -3.32 -13.53 12.51
C ALA A 204 -1.85 -13.50 12.03
N VAL A 205 -1.03 -12.62 12.62
CA VAL A 205 0.41 -12.47 12.38
C VAL A 205 1.20 -13.17 13.48
#